data_f330d66c1f777560df9e87f365a35a39
#
_entry.id   f330d66c1f777560df9e87f365a35a39
#
_cell.length_a   1.000
_cell.length_b   1.000
_cell.length_c   1.000
_cell.angle_alpha   90.00
_cell.angle_beta   90.00
_cell.angle_gamma   90.00
#
_symmetry.space_group_name_H-M   'P 1'
#
loop_
_entity.id
_entity.type
_entity.pdbx_description
1 polymer ?
#
loop_
_entity_poly.entity_id
_entity_poly.type
_entity_poly.pdbx_seq_one_letter_code
_entity_poly.pdbx_strand_id
1 'polypeptide(L)'
;STALLTHANGVFTKMDANRDGFLDIPLGRQLNVISRWEYADRKGFETQFALKALTDNRQAGQNDFDPIKDKLMTNKYGIGIQVKQYELSGKLGYVFPQQKYKSIGLILSAINYNNQSYYGLNQYDAKQNSIYANLIYQSVIGTKLHKFRTGLSFIGDGHDETFASKNFKRQEIVPGAFFEYTYTQTEKFTAIAGLRLDYHNQYHLMITPRLNLKYNFTPETNLRFSAGSGFRTANLFAENTGLFVSSRQYTIVNPSSNYGYGLDPEKAWNYGLNLTHKFELNGQSGSFSADAYRTVFTNQVVVDVDASSREIRFYDLDGQSFSNSIQAELNYEPWNKLDVRLAYRWLDVQTNYSGAVLQKP
;
A
#
# COMPACT_ATOMS: atom_id res chain seq x y z
N SER A 1 -25.39 -2.86 -14.65
CA SER A 1 -25.54 -3.55 -13.35
C SER A 1 -25.43 -2.58 -12.19
N THR A 2 -26.04 -2.92 -11.05
CA THR A 2 -25.96 -2.15 -9.81
C THR A 2 -25.76 -3.13 -8.67
N ALA A 3 -24.87 -2.79 -7.72
CA ALA A 3 -24.63 -3.58 -6.53
C ALA A 3 -24.59 -2.67 -5.30
N LEU A 4 -25.23 -3.12 -4.22
CA LEU A 4 -25.10 -2.55 -2.89
C LEU A 4 -24.47 -3.60 -1.98
N LEU A 5 -23.28 -3.27 -1.42
CA LEU A 5 -22.57 -4.13 -0.49
C LEU A 5 -22.54 -3.43 0.87
N THR A 6 -22.96 -4.16 1.90
CA THR A 6 -22.96 -3.65 3.27
C THR A 6 -22.28 -4.66 4.16
N HIS A 7 -21.34 -4.17 4.96
CA HIS A 7 -20.67 -4.95 5.99
C HIS A 7 -20.79 -4.24 7.33
N ALA A 8 -21.28 -4.93 8.33
CA ALA A 8 -21.36 -4.45 9.70
C ALA A 8 -20.69 -5.44 10.64
N ASN A 9 -19.91 -4.93 11.56
CA ASN A 9 -19.22 -5.71 12.60
C ASN A 9 -19.34 -4.99 13.94
N GLY A 10 -19.45 -5.74 15.03
CA GLY A 10 -19.49 -5.17 16.38
C GLY A 10 -18.99 -6.14 17.45
N VAL A 11 -18.19 -5.63 18.38
CA VAL A 11 -17.75 -6.29 19.61
C VAL A 11 -18.22 -5.44 20.78
N PHE A 12 -19.17 -5.93 21.56
CA PHE A 12 -19.82 -5.17 22.63
C PHE A 12 -19.57 -5.76 24.03
N THR A 13 -19.03 -6.98 24.07
CA THR A 13 -18.75 -7.68 25.34
C THR A 13 -17.30 -7.47 25.73
N LYS A 14 -17.08 -7.03 26.95
CA LYS A 14 -15.73 -6.95 27.53
C LYS A 14 -15.20 -8.35 27.81
N MET A 15 -14.02 -8.66 27.34
CA MET A 15 -13.32 -9.93 27.53
C MET A 15 -11.96 -9.65 28.17
N ASP A 16 -11.68 -10.36 29.26
CA ASP A 16 -10.44 -10.32 30.03
C ASP A 16 -10.26 -11.72 30.62
N ALA A 17 -9.78 -12.65 29.76
CA ALA A 17 -9.68 -14.07 30.12
C ALA A 17 -8.52 -14.35 31.09
N ASN A 18 -7.43 -13.57 30.97
CA ASN A 18 -6.25 -13.68 31.81
C ASN A 18 -6.37 -12.88 33.13
N ARG A 19 -7.41 -12.06 33.27
CA ARG A 19 -7.74 -11.24 34.46
C ARG A 19 -6.63 -10.23 34.83
N ASP A 20 -5.98 -9.65 33.83
CA ASP A 20 -4.98 -8.61 34.04
C ASP A 20 -5.58 -7.19 34.13
N GLY A 21 -6.88 -7.07 33.96
CA GLY A 21 -7.60 -5.80 34.02
C GLY A 21 -7.67 -5.05 32.70
N PHE A 22 -7.20 -5.65 31.61
CA PHE A 22 -7.25 -5.08 30.26
C PHE A 22 -8.17 -5.87 29.34
N LEU A 23 -8.69 -5.22 28.32
CA LEU A 23 -9.50 -5.86 27.29
C LEU A 23 -8.60 -6.70 26.38
N ASP A 24 -8.85 -8.02 26.30
CA ASP A 24 -8.19 -8.93 25.35
C ASP A 24 -8.51 -8.58 23.89
N ILE A 25 -9.74 -8.11 23.65
CA ILE A 25 -10.24 -7.73 22.33
C ILE A 25 -10.84 -6.32 22.44
N PRO A 26 -10.46 -5.38 21.55
CA PRO A 26 -11.06 -4.06 21.53
C PRO A 26 -12.59 -4.12 21.34
N LEU A 27 -13.32 -3.37 22.14
CA LEU A 27 -14.72 -3.07 21.85
C LEU A 27 -14.81 -2.24 20.60
N GLY A 28 -15.87 -2.40 19.82
CA GLY A 28 -16.01 -1.57 18.65
C GLY A 28 -17.20 -1.86 17.78
N ARG A 29 -17.42 -0.97 16.83
CA ARG A 29 -18.45 -1.09 15.81
C ARG A 29 -17.94 -0.52 14.51
N GLN A 30 -18.18 -1.24 13.42
CA GLN A 30 -17.84 -0.82 12.06
C GLN A 30 -19.05 -0.96 11.15
N LEU A 31 -19.24 0.02 10.29
CA LEU A 31 -20.18 -0.05 9.19
C LEU A 31 -19.46 0.40 7.92
N ASN A 32 -19.53 -0.42 6.90
CA ASN A 32 -19.01 -0.13 5.56
C ASN A 32 -20.12 -0.36 4.53
N VAL A 33 -20.41 0.65 3.73
CA VAL A 33 -21.41 0.60 2.66
C VAL A 33 -20.77 1.03 1.36
N ILE A 34 -20.92 0.20 0.32
CA ILE A 34 -20.46 0.48 -1.04
C ILE A 34 -21.66 0.33 -1.98
N SER A 35 -21.94 1.38 -2.74
CA SER A 35 -22.89 1.33 -3.83
C SER A 35 -22.15 1.50 -5.16
N ARG A 36 -22.32 0.55 -6.07
CA ARG A 36 -21.61 0.48 -7.34
C ARG A 36 -22.58 0.36 -8.50
N TRP A 37 -22.35 1.13 -9.54
CA TRP A 37 -23.09 1.12 -10.79
C TRP A 37 -22.12 0.87 -11.93
N GLU A 38 -22.53 0.04 -12.85
CA GLU A 38 -21.78 -0.30 -14.06
C GLU A 38 -22.71 -0.24 -15.27
N TYR A 39 -22.21 0.34 -16.33
CA TYR A 39 -22.86 0.35 -17.63
C TYR A 39 -21.83 0.01 -18.71
N ALA A 40 -22.22 -0.85 -19.64
CA ALA A 40 -21.44 -1.14 -20.83
C ALA A 40 -22.40 -1.28 -22.01
N ASP A 41 -22.03 -0.73 -23.15
CA ASP A 41 -22.79 -0.86 -24.37
C ASP A 41 -22.02 -1.67 -25.44
N ARG A 42 -22.76 -2.05 -26.51
CA ARG A 42 -22.16 -2.77 -27.63
C ARG A 42 -21.34 -1.87 -28.57
N LYS A 43 -21.37 -0.55 -28.34
CA LYS A 43 -20.64 0.46 -29.11
C LYS A 43 -19.26 0.78 -28.54
N GLY A 44 -18.88 0.09 -27.45
CA GLY A 44 -17.55 0.18 -26.84
C GLY A 44 -17.46 1.14 -25.66
N PHE A 45 -18.54 1.76 -25.21
CA PHE A 45 -18.55 2.60 -24.04
C PHE A 45 -18.77 1.77 -22.76
N GLU A 46 -17.91 1.96 -21.78
CA GLU A 46 -17.97 1.30 -20.48
C GLU A 46 -17.80 2.34 -19.38
N THR A 47 -18.60 2.26 -18.35
CA THR A 47 -18.46 3.13 -17.17
C THR A 47 -18.76 2.38 -15.89
N GLN A 48 -18.02 2.73 -14.86
CA GLN A 48 -18.24 2.26 -13.50
C GLN A 48 -18.20 3.49 -12.59
N PHE A 49 -19.13 3.52 -11.65
CA PHE A 49 -19.20 4.54 -10.61
C PHE A 49 -19.38 3.84 -9.26
N ALA A 50 -18.71 4.30 -8.22
CA ALA A 50 -18.88 3.77 -6.88
C ALA A 50 -18.84 4.87 -5.82
N LEU A 51 -19.72 4.73 -4.84
CA LEU A 51 -19.73 5.50 -3.59
C LEU A 51 -19.42 4.55 -2.43
N LYS A 52 -18.53 4.94 -1.56
CA LYS A 52 -18.19 4.20 -0.33
C LYS A 52 -18.30 5.12 0.88
N ALA A 53 -18.89 4.61 1.95
CA ALA A 53 -18.91 5.24 3.26
C ALA A 53 -18.50 4.21 4.32
N LEU A 54 -17.52 4.57 5.14
CA LEU A 54 -17.01 3.74 6.24
C LEU A 54 -17.05 4.56 7.53
N THR A 55 -17.51 3.95 8.60
CA THR A 55 -17.27 4.41 9.96
C THR A 55 -16.76 3.25 10.81
N ASP A 56 -15.73 3.49 11.59
CA ASP A 56 -15.13 2.52 12.51
C ASP A 56 -14.82 3.20 13.84
N ASN A 57 -15.34 2.65 14.94
CA ASN A 57 -15.06 3.09 16.29
C ASN A 57 -14.49 1.93 17.08
N ARG A 58 -13.33 2.12 17.70
CA ARG A 58 -12.64 1.13 18.52
C ARG A 58 -12.30 1.72 19.88
N GLN A 59 -12.39 0.89 20.90
CA GLN A 59 -11.96 1.21 22.26
C GLN A 59 -11.20 0.02 22.85
N ALA A 60 -10.03 0.29 23.40
CA ALA A 60 -9.19 -0.68 24.11
C ALA A 60 -8.65 -0.07 25.40
N GLY A 61 -7.93 -0.86 26.20
CA GLY A 61 -7.34 -0.44 27.46
C GLY A 61 -7.94 -1.16 28.66
N GLN A 62 -7.97 -0.50 29.80
CA GLN A 62 -8.46 -1.11 31.03
C GLN A 62 -9.97 -1.40 30.98
N ASN A 63 -10.39 -2.49 31.63
CA ASN A 63 -11.77 -2.95 31.61
C ASN A 63 -12.78 -1.93 32.17
N ASP A 64 -12.36 -1.11 33.10
CA ASP A 64 -13.18 -0.09 33.77
C ASP A 64 -12.95 1.32 33.24
N PHE A 65 -12.19 1.46 32.11
CA PHE A 65 -11.99 2.74 31.44
C PHE A 65 -13.31 3.28 30.87
N ASP A 66 -13.61 4.54 31.22
CA ASP A 66 -14.77 5.29 30.72
C ASP A 66 -14.28 6.37 29.72
N PRO A 67 -14.60 6.27 28.42
CA PRO A 67 -14.11 7.20 27.40
C PRO A 67 -14.60 8.64 27.55
N ILE A 68 -15.60 8.90 28.43
CA ILE A 68 -16.10 10.24 28.73
C ILE A 68 -15.32 10.85 29.89
N LYS A 69 -15.03 10.04 30.94
CA LYS A 69 -14.44 10.54 32.19
C LYS A 69 -12.92 10.41 32.23
N ASP A 70 -12.39 9.34 31.63
CA ASP A 70 -11.00 8.94 31.78
C ASP A 70 -10.13 9.27 30.57
N LYS A 71 -10.74 9.72 29.44
CA LYS A 71 -10.03 10.07 28.21
C LYS A 71 -8.98 11.15 28.48
N LEU A 72 -7.72 10.87 28.08
CA LEU A 72 -6.56 11.78 28.26
C LEU A 72 -6.28 12.13 29.74
N MET A 73 -6.69 11.25 30.66
CA MET A 73 -6.41 11.37 32.09
C MET A 73 -5.40 10.30 32.53
N THR A 74 -4.78 10.50 33.69
CA THR A 74 -3.75 9.60 34.24
C THR A 74 -4.31 8.51 35.14
N ASN A 75 -5.59 8.56 35.50
CA ASN A 75 -6.24 7.62 36.42
C ASN A 75 -6.44 6.23 35.80
N LYS A 76 -6.76 6.16 34.50
CA LYS A 76 -6.97 4.91 33.79
C LYS A 76 -6.41 5.01 32.36
N TYR A 77 -5.86 3.90 31.89
CA TYR A 77 -5.32 3.80 30.54
C TYR A 77 -6.39 3.34 29.56
N GLY A 78 -6.57 4.10 28.48
CA GLY A 78 -7.48 3.76 27.40
C GLY A 78 -6.97 4.21 26.03
N ILE A 79 -7.44 3.50 25.02
CA ILE A 79 -7.21 3.79 23.60
C ILE A 79 -8.57 3.95 22.94
N GLY A 80 -8.72 4.99 22.15
CA GLY A 80 -9.91 5.18 21.32
C GLY A 80 -9.51 5.57 19.91
N ILE A 81 -10.15 4.95 18.93
CA ILE A 81 -9.93 5.22 17.51
C ILE A 81 -11.28 5.40 16.84
N GLN A 82 -11.49 6.55 16.22
CA GLN A 82 -12.68 6.85 15.42
C GLN A 82 -12.27 7.23 14.03
N VAL A 83 -12.68 6.42 13.03
CA VAL A 83 -12.40 6.64 11.61
C VAL A 83 -13.72 6.89 10.88
N LYS A 84 -13.72 7.89 9.99
CA LYS A 84 -14.76 8.10 8.99
C LYS A 84 -14.08 8.28 7.63
N GLN A 85 -14.58 7.59 6.63
CA GLN A 85 -14.08 7.68 5.25
C GLN A 85 -15.25 7.75 4.29
N TYR A 86 -15.17 8.68 3.36
CA TYR A 86 -16.06 8.78 2.22
C TYR A 86 -15.21 8.73 0.95
N GLU A 87 -15.64 7.94 -0.02
CA GLU A 87 -14.94 7.79 -1.29
C GLU A 87 -15.94 7.83 -2.43
N LEU A 88 -15.58 8.59 -3.44
CA LEU A 88 -16.22 8.63 -4.75
C LEU A 88 -15.20 8.14 -5.76
N SER A 89 -15.54 7.13 -6.56
CA SER A 89 -14.68 6.66 -7.63
C SER A 89 -15.46 6.45 -8.92
N GLY A 90 -14.80 6.71 -10.05
CA GLY A 90 -15.38 6.57 -11.36
C GLY A 90 -14.37 6.07 -12.38
N LYS A 91 -14.83 5.27 -13.33
CA LYS A 91 -14.09 4.84 -14.51
C LYS A 91 -14.95 5.08 -15.74
N LEU A 92 -14.39 5.76 -16.72
CA LEU A 92 -14.99 5.96 -18.03
C LEU A 92 -14.05 5.35 -19.05
N GLY A 93 -14.54 4.45 -19.88
CA GLY A 93 -13.75 3.75 -20.88
C GLY A 93 -14.45 3.74 -22.24
N TYR A 94 -13.64 3.82 -23.28
CA TYR A 94 -14.10 3.62 -24.63
C TYR A 94 -13.14 2.71 -25.38
N VAL A 95 -13.64 1.54 -25.79
CA VAL A 95 -12.93 0.59 -26.65
C VAL A 95 -13.43 0.76 -28.06
N PHE A 96 -12.54 1.06 -29.02
CA PHE A 96 -12.92 1.27 -30.42
C PHE A 96 -13.41 -0.05 -31.03
N PRO A 97 -14.69 -0.18 -31.42
CA PRO A 97 -15.27 -1.46 -31.82
C PRO A 97 -14.57 -2.13 -33.00
N GLN A 98 -14.11 -1.33 -33.95
CA GLN A 98 -13.40 -1.82 -35.15
C GLN A 98 -11.91 -2.10 -34.90
N GLN A 99 -11.35 -1.58 -33.79
CA GLN A 99 -9.96 -1.68 -33.40
C GLN A 99 -9.85 -2.00 -31.91
N LYS A 100 -10.26 -3.19 -31.50
CA LYS A 100 -10.35 -3.60 -30.07
C LYS A 100 -9.04 -3.50 -29.29
N TYR A 101 -7.91 -3.35 -29.95
CA TYR A 101 -6.62 -3.06 -29.36
C TYR A 101 -6.44 -1.59 -28.95
N LYS A 102 -7.35 -0.73 -29.44
CA LYS A 102 -7.31 0.72 -29.19
C LYS A 102 -8.39 1.08 -28.18
N SER A 103 -7.98 1.76 -27.12
CA SER A 103 -8.90 2.19 -26.06
C SER A 103 -8.40 3.47 -25.40
N ILE A 104 -9.33 4.23 -24.85
CA ILE A 104 -9.09 5.36 -23.98
C ILE A 104 -9.89 5.17 -22.69
N GLY A 105 -9.28 5.49 -21.55
CA GLY A 105 -9.94 5.37 -20.25
C GLY A 105 -9.56 6.51 -19.33
N LEU A 106 -10.52 6.97 -18.54
CA LEU A 106 -10.33 7.93 -17.48
C LEU A 106 -10.73 7.30 -16.15
N ILE A 107 -9.83 7.35 -15.17
CA ILE A 107 -10.07 6.93 -13.80
C ILE A 107 -10.07 8.17 -12.93
N LEU A 108 -11.09 8.31 -12.09
CA LEU A 108 -11.23 9.40 -11.13
C LEU A 108 -11.50 8.83 -9.74
N SER A 109 -10.92 9.44 -8.72
CA SER A 109 -11.22 9.12 -7.32
C SER A 109 -11.11 10.36 -6.46
N ALA A 110 -12.01 10.50 -5.49
CA ALA A 110 -11.95 11.51 -4.45
C ALA A 110 -12.20 10.83 -3.10
N ILE A 111 -11.34 11.10 -2.13
CA ILE A 111 -11.39 10.50 -0.79
C ILE A 111 -11.37 11.62 0.25
N ASN A 112 -12.28 11.53 1.22
CA ASN A 112 -12.22 12.28 2.46
C ASN A 112 -12.06 11.28 3.60
N TYR A 113 -10.98 11.41 4.37
CA TYR A 113 -10.65 10.57 5.51
C TYR A 113 -10.48 11.43 6.75
N ASN A 114 -11.06 10.99 7.86
CA ASN A 114 -10.94 11.64 9.15
C ASN A 114 -10.68 10.56 10.20
N ASN A 115 -9.60 10.72 10.95
CA ASN A 115 -9.24 9.90 12.10
C ASN A 115 -9.15 10.81 13.34
N GLN A 116 -9.84 10.41 14.40
CA GLN A 116 -9.69 11.00 15.73
C GLN A 116 -9.35 9.87 16.69
N SER A 117 -8.15 9.91 17.26
CA SER A 117 -7.69 8.85 18.13
C SER A 117 -6.90 9.37 19.33
N TYR A 118 -6.83 8.54 20.34
CA TYR A 118 -5.98 8.77 21.51
C TYR A 118 -5.41 7.42 22.01
N TYR A 119 -4.20 7.51 22.53
CA TYR A 119 -3.41 6.40 23.03
C TYR A 119 -2.88 6.82 24.42
N GLY A 120 -3.64 6.50 25.49
CA GLY A 120 -3.38 7.06 26.82
C GLY A 120 -3.49 8.59 26.81
N LEU A 121 -2.35 9.27 27.02
CA LEU A 121 -2.27 10.74 27.00
C LEU A 121 -1.96 11.33 25.63
N ASN A 122 -1.60 10.49 24.66
CA ASN A 122 -1.25 10.95 23.31
C ASN A 122 -2.50 11.06 22.45
N GLN A 123 -2.83 12.26 22.00
CA GLN A 123 -3.91 12.49 21.05
C GLN A 123 -3.34 12.56 19.62
N TYR A 124 -4.02 11.90 18.69
CA TYR A 124 -3.73 11.96 17.27
C TYR A 124 -5.02 12.21 16.47
N ASP A 125 -5.05 13.31 15.79
CA ASP A 125 -6.13 13.71 14.88
C ASP A 125 -5.55 13.87 13.46
N ALA A 126 -6.16 13.25 12.46
CA ALA A 126 -5.72 13.33 11.09
C ALA A 126 -6.90 13.50 10.13
N LYS A 127 -6.74 14.42 9.18
CA LYS A 127 -7.65 14.64 8.06
C LYS A 127 -6.87 14.52 6.76
N GLN A 128 -7.41 13.76 5.82
CA GLN A 128 -6.86 13.65 4.48
C GLN A 128 -7.97 13.89 3.46
N ASN A 129 -7.66 14.70 2.45
CA ASN A 129 -8.49 14.89 1.27
C ASN A 129 -7.64 14.56 0.04
N SER A 130 -8.04 13.55 -0.70
CA SER A 130 -7.30 13.07 -1.87
C SER A 130 -8.17 13.21 -3.12
N ILE A 131 -7.54 13.64 -4.20
CA ILE A 131 -8.11 13.61 -5.55
C ILE A 131 -7.10 12.89 -6.45
N TYR A 132 -7.57 11.94 -7.22
CA TYR A 132 -6.79 11.22 -8.21
C TYR A 132 -7.49 11.25 -9.56
N ALA A 133 -6.72 11.53 -10.62
CA ALA A 133 -7.17 11.41 -11.99
C ALA A 133 -6.09 10.69 -12.80
N ASN A 134 -6.51 9.82 -13.73
CA ASN A 134 -5.60 9.11 -14.63
C ASN A 134 -6.27 8.88 -15.97
N LEU A 135 -5.76 9.54 -17.01
CA LEU A 135 -6.16 9.37 -18.40
C LEU A 135 -5.19 8.39 -19.06
N ILE A 136 -5.70 7.32 -19.64
CA ILE A 136 -4.92 6.24 -20.24
C ILE A 136 -5.35 6.07 -21.69
N TYR A 137 -4.41 6.05 -22.60
CA TYR A 137 -4.62 5.66 -23.97
C TYR A 137 -3.77 4.44 -24.31
N GLN A 138 -4.38 3.45 -24.95
CA GLN A 138 -3.73 2.22 -25.38
C GLN A 138 -3.91 2.03 -26.88
N SER A 139 -2.86 1.57 -27.55
CA SER A 139 -2.88 1.21 -28.97
C SER A 139 -1.73 0.27 -29.32
N VAL A 140 -1.49 0.06 -30.62
CA VAL A 140 -0.40 -0.73 -31.16
C VAL A 140 0.45 0.11 -32.11
N ILE A 141 1.73 -0.28 -32.30
CA ILE A 141 2.67 0.31 -33.27
C ILE A 141 2.88 -0.72 -34.38
N GLY A 142 2.28 -0.46 -35.54
CA GLY A 142 2.36 -1.37 -36.68
C GLY A 142 1.58 -2.67 -36.49
N THR A 143 2.05 -3.57 -35.63
CA THR A 143 1.43 -4.89 -35.41
C THR A 143 0.99 -5.08 -33.97
N LYS A 144 0.13 -6.11 -33.71
CA LYS A 144 -0.33 -6.46 -32.37
C LYS A 144 0.78 -6.98 -31.43
N LEU A 145 1.97 -7.26 -31.98
CA LEU A 145 3.15 -7.63 -31.18
C LEU A 145 3.70 -6.44 -30.38
N HIS A 146 3.47 -5.21 -30.87
CA HIS A 146 3.97 -3.96 -30.32
C HIS A 146 2.82 -3.13 -29.76
N LYS A 147 2.52 -3.29 -28.48
CA LYS A 147 1.48 -2.49 -27.81
C LYS A 147 2.13 -1.37 -27.00
N PHE A 148 1.42 -0.28 -26.86
CA PHE A 148 1.82 0.78 -25.93
C PHE A 148 0.63 1.30 -25.14
N ARG A 149 0.93 1.81 -23.97
CA ARG A 149 0.05 2.60 -23.14
C ARG A 149 0.75 3.91 -22.80
N THR A 150 0.02 4.99 -22.86
CA THR A 150 0.50 6.30 -22.44
C THR A 150 -0.61 7.04 -21.74
N GLY A 151 -0.26 8.01 -20.93
CA GLY A 151 -1.29 8.75 -20.22
C GLY A 151 -0.76 9.88 -19.39
N LEU A 152 -1.72 10.58 -18.80
CA LEU A 152 -1.51 11.67 -17.86
C LEU A 152 -2.16 11.30 -16.54
N SER A 153 -1.54 11.69 -15.45
CA SER A 153 -2.09 11.47 -14.12
C SER A 153 -1.98 12.73 -13.28
N PHE A 154 -2.83 12.81 -12.28
CA PHE A 154 -2.82 13.86 -11.29
C PHE A 154 -3.14 13.29 -9.92
N ILE A 155 -2.35 13.64 -8.92
CA ILE A 155 -2.60 13.38 -7.52
C ILE A 155 -2.63 14.71 -6.80
N GLY A 156 -3.70 14.97 -6.05
CA GLY A 156 -3.80 16.08 -5.11
C GLY A 156 -4.13 15.52 -3.73
N ASP A 157 -3.20 15.59 -2.79
CA ASP A 157 -3.35 15.12 -1.42
C ASP A 157 -3.14 16.26 -0.43
N GLY A 158 -4.16 16.55 0.37
CA GLY A 158 -4.07 17.48 1.50
C GLY A 158 -4.11 16.71 2.83
N HIS A 159 -3.10 16.88 3.65
CA HIS A 159 -2.99 16.29 4.98
C HIS A 159 -2.97 17.39 6.05
N ASP A 160 -3.76 17.21 7.09
CA ASP A 160 -3.77 18.04 8.30
C ASP A 160 -3.77 17.10 9.50
N GLU A 161 -2.62 16.99 10.17
CA GLU A 161 -2.41 16.09 11.26
C GLU A 161 -2.01 16.86 12.51
N THR A 162 -2.56 16.47 13.65
CA THR A 162 -2.16 16.96 14.96
C THR A 162 -1.77 15.77 15.82
N PHE A 163 -0.55 15.77 16.32
CA PHE A 163 -0.05 14.78 17.26
C PHE A 163 0.62 15.46 18.45
N ALA A 164 0.23 15.08 19.68
CA ALA A 164 0.75 15.63 20.93
C ALA A 164 0.83 17.19 20.90
N SER A 165 -0.26 17.84 20.46
CA SER A 165 -0.42 19.30 20.33
C SER A 165 0.46 19.98 19.27
N LYS A 166 1.21 19.23 18.46
CA LYS A 166 1.93 19.76 17.29
C LYS A 166 1.12 19.47 16.02
N ASN A 167 1.10 20.46 15.13
CA ASN A 167 0.36 20.38 13.88
C ASN A 167 1.34 20.20 12.70
N PHE A 168 0.98 19.27 11.79
CA PHE A 168 1.73 18.96 10.58
C PHE A 168 0.79 19.07 9.39
N LYS A 169 1.07 20.01 8.51
CA LYS A 169 0.28 20.23 7.29
C LYS A 169 1.15 20.02 6.07
N ARG A 170 0.60 19.31 5.10
CA ARG A 170 1.24 19.20 3.79
C ARG A 170 0.17 19.13 2.70
N GLN A 171 0.54 19.61 1.54
CA GLN A 171 -0.27 19.53 0.33
C GLN A 171 0.60 19.00 -0.80
N GLU A 172 0.30 17.82 -1.28
CA GLU A 172 0.99 17.19 -2.38
C GLU A 172 0.20 17.42 -3.67
N ILE A 173 0.85 18.02 -4.66
CA ILE A 173 0.31 18.24 -6.00
C ILE A 173 1.28 17.60 -6.96
N VAL A 174 0.85 16.50 -7.60
CA VAL A 174 1.71 15.62 -8.38
C VAL A 174 1.08 15.34 -9.76
N PRO A 175 1.19 16.26 -10.73
CA PRO A 175 0.94 15.91 -12.12
C PRO A 175 2.00 14.94 -12.63
N GLY A 176 1.61 14.00 -13.48
CA GLY A 176 2.51 13.02 -14.03
C GLY A 176 2.12 12.60 -15.45
N ALA A 177 3.10 12.05 -16.16
CA ALA A 177 2.94 11.43 -17.47
C ALA A 177 3.67 10.10 -17.50
N PHE A 178 3.16 9.14 -18.27
CA PHE A 178 3.81 7.86 -18.41
C PHE A 178 3.72 7.32 -19.83
N PHE A 179 4.69 6.47 -20.15
CA PHE A 179 4.69 5.67 -21.35
C PHE A 179 5.14 4.25 -21.01
N GLU A 180 4.41 3.27 -21.50
CA GLU A 180 4.71 1.85 -21.37
C GLU A 180 4.65 1.20 -22.72
N TYR A 181 5.67 0.45 -23.06
CA TYR A 181 5.77 -0.34 -24.26
C TYR A 181 5.78 -1.82 -23.91
N THR A 182 4.96 -2.60 -24.61
CA THR A 182 4.88 -4.05 -24.49
C THR A 182 5.23 -4.68 -25.82
N TYR A 183 6.26 -5.50 -25.84
CA TYR A 183 6.60 -6.39 -26.93
C TYR A 183 6.24 -7.83 -26.57
N THR A 184 5.49 -8.50 -27.43
CA THR A 184 5.10 -9.91 -27.24
C THR A 184 5.44 -10.68 -28.50
N GLN A 185 6.51 -11.48 -28.46
CA GLN A 185 6.89 -12.38 -29.52
C GLN A 185 6.31 -13.76 -29.28
N THR A 186 5.22 -14.09 -30.00
CA THR A 186 4.51 -15.36 -29.83
C THR A 186 4.19 -15.64 -28.35
N GLU A 187 4.13 -16.90 -27.95
CA GLU A 187 3.93 -17.29 -26.54
C GLU A 187 5.24 -17.38 -25.75
N LYS A 188 6.42 -17.22 -26.43
CA LYS A 188 7.72 -17.45 -25.80
C LYS A 188 8.23 -16.28 -24.98
N PHE A 189 8.13 -15.05 -25.53
CA PHE A 189 8.77 -13.91 -24.92
C PHE A 189 7.83 -12.71 -24.82
N THR A 190 7.80 -12.08 -23.66
CA THR A 190 7.14 -10.79 -23.44
C THR A 190 8.08 -9.85 -22.70
N ALA A 191 8.24 -8.64 -23.22
CA ALA A 191 8.96 -7.56 -22.56
C ALA A 191 8.02 -6.36 -22.35
N ILE A 192 8.04 -5.78 -21.17
CA ILE A 192 7.31 -4.56 -20.85
C ILE A 192 8.33 -3.58 -20.29
N ALA A 193 8.52 -2.45 -20.95
CA ALA A 193 9.34 -1.35 -20.49
C ALA A 193 8.46 -0.11 -20.26
N GLY A 194 8.56 0.52 -19.12
CA GLY A 194 7.79 1.69 -18.75
C GLY A 194 8.65 2.79 -18.14
N LEU A 195 8.26 4.01 -18.40
CA LEU A 195 8.83 5.20 -17.78
C LEU A 195 7.69 6.11 -17.33
N ARG A 196 7.77 6.55 -16.09
CA ARG A 196 6.85 7.54 -15.54
C ARG A 196 7.63 8.74 -15.02
N LEU A 197 7.12 9.91 -15.31
CA LEU A 197 7.64 11.20 -14.88
C LEU A 197 6.55 11.88 -14.05
N ASP A 198 6.82 12.13 -12.80
CA ASP A 198 5.94 12.85 -11.88
C ASP A 198 6.64 14.13 -11.43
N TYR A 199 5.92 15.25 -11.38
CA TYR A 199 6.43 16.49 -10.83
C TYR A 199 5.74 16.78 -9.48
N HIS A 200 6.48 16.55 -8.42
CA HIS A 200 5.97 16.82 -7.05
C HIS A 200 6.24 18.27 -6.69
N ASN A 201 5.24 18.98 -6.18
CA ASN A 201 5.35 20.42 -5.83
C ASN A 201 6.48 20.73 -4.83
N GLN A 202 6.90 19.76 -4.02
CA GLN A 202 7.99 19.90 -3.04
C GLN A 202 9.29 19.23 -3.50
N TYR A 203 9.20 17.99 -4.01
CA TYR A 203 10.38 17.18 -4.31
C TYR A 203 10.76 17.21 -5.80
N HIS A 204 10.09 18.06 -6.59
CA HIS A 204 10.33 18.31 -8.01
C HIS A 204 10.19 17.04 -8.89
N LEU A 205 11.06 16.87 -9.87
CA LEU A 205 10.95 15.79 -10.85
C LEU A 205 11.33 14.44 -10.25
N MET A 206 10.40 13.50 -10.32
CA MET A 206 10.56 12.10 -9.95
C MET A 206 10.45 11.22 -11.18
N ILE A 207 11.45 10.38 -11.41
CA ILE A 207 11.55 9.48 -12.56
C ILE A 207 11.49 8.05 -12.06
N THR A 208 10.48 7.29 -12.50
CA THR A 208 10.27 5.91 -12.09
C THR A 208 10.24 4.96 -13.29
N PRO A 209 11.39 4.39 -13.69
CA PRO A 209 11.47 3.36 -14.72
C PRO A 209 11.02 2.01 -14.18
N ARG A 210 10.49 1.16 -15.09
CA ARG A 210 10.19 -0.24 -14.81
C ARG A 210 10.48 -1.12 -16.02
N LEU A 211 10.88 -2.36 -15.75
CA LEU A 211 11.11 -3.40 -16.73
C LEU A 211 10.53 -4.71 -16.22
N ASN A 212 9.76 -5.40 -17.06
CA ASN A 212 9.30 -6.76 -16.80
C ASN A 212 9.57 -7.62 -18.03
N LEU A 213 10.21 -8.74 -17.81
CA LEU A 213 10.52 -9.72 -18.85
C LEU A 213 9.89 -11.05 -18.47
N LYS A 214 9.28 -11.74 -19.41
CA LYS A 214 8.78 -13.10 -19.26
C LYS A 214 9.31 -13.95 -20.41
N TYR A 215 9.87 -15.09 -20.07
CA TYR A 215 10.31 -16.09 -21.04
C TYR A 215 9.72 -17.46 -20.68
N ASN A 216 9.01 -18.07 -21.63
CA ASN A 216 8.50 -19.42 -21.52
C ASN A 216 9.51 -20.38 -22.19
N PHE A 217 10.22 -21.17 -21.39
CA PHE A 217 11.10 -22.23 -21.90
C PHE A 217 10.28 -23.33 -22.56
N THR A 218 9.21 -23.73 -21.88
CA THR A 218 8.17 -24.65 -22.35
C THR A 218 6.80 -24.09 -21.97
N PRO A 219 5.68 -24.66 -22.41
CA PRO A 219 4.34 -24.28 -21.94
C PRO A 219 4.19 -24.37 -20.40
N GLU A 220 4.91 -25.29 -19.78
CA GLU A 220 4.87 -25.58 -18.35
C GLU A 220 5.88 -24.74 -17.54
N THR A 221 6.97 -24.27 -18.17
CA THR A 221 8.08 -23.60 -17.50
C THR A 221 8.23 -22.15 -17.94
N ASN A 222 8.10 -21.22 -17.03
CA ASN A 222 8.35 -19.83 -17.31
C ASN A 222 9.25 -19.16 -16.27
N LEU A 223 10.05 -18.21 -16.76
CA LEU A 223 10.89 -17.33 -15.96
C LEU A 223 10.40 -15.89 -16.15
N ARG A 224 10.28 -15.16 -15.04
CA ARG A 224 9.96 -13.74 -15.06
C ARG A 224 11.03 -12.96 -14.33
N PHE A 225 11.42 -11.85 -14.89
CA PHE A 225 12.27 -10.85 -14.26
C PHE A 225 11.51 -9.54 -14.16
N SER A 226 11.67 -8.83 -13.05
CA SER A 226 11.13 -7.50 -12.84
C SER A 226 12.18 -6.58 -12.22
N ALA A 227 12.22 -5.35 -12.66
CA ALA A 227 13.01 -4.28 -12.06
C ALA A 227 12.26 -2.96 -12.16
N GLY A 228 12.29 -2.16 -11.11
CA GLY A 228 11.65 -0.85 -11.13
C GLY A 228 11.96 -0.04 -9.89
N SER A 229 11.77 1.26 -10.00
CA SER A 229 11.87 2.17 -8.87
C SER A 229 10.52 2.76 -8.50
N GLY A 230 10.42 3.27 -7.28
CA GLY A 230 9.25 3.99 -6.77
C GLY A 230 9.65 4.99 -5.71
N PHE A 231 8.73 5.91 -5.43
CA PHE A 231 8.86 6.86 -4.33
C PHE A 231 7.52 7.05 -3.63
N ARG A 232 7.57 7.50 -2.39
CA ARG A 232 6.41 7.93 -1.60
C ARG A 232 6.81 8.92 -0.52
N THR A 233 5.89 9.75 -0.07
CA THR A 233 6.03 10.51 1.17
C THR A 233 5.57 9.63 2.34
N ALA A 234 6.38 9.52 3.40
CA ALA A 234 6.03 8.75 4.60
C ALA A 234 4.92 9.45 5.40
N ASN A 235 4.05 8.66 6.05
CA ASN A 235 3.04 9.11 7.00
C ASN A 235 3.45 8.69 8.42
N LEU A 236 4.34 9.47 9.06
CA LEU A 236 5.03 9.07 10.29
C LEU A 236 4.10 8.55 11.38
N PHE A 237 3.05 9.31 11.70
CA PHE A 237 2.17 8.97 12.81
C PHE A 237 1.16 7.90 12.42
N ALA A 238 0.57 7.99 11.24
CA ALA A 238 -0.41 7.00 10.78
C ALA A 238 0.20 5.59 10.63
N GLU A 239 1.46 5.49 10.19
CA GLU A 239 2.16 4.23 9.99
C GLU A 239 2.73 3.64 11.29
N ASN A 240 2.86 4.45 12.35
CA ASN A 240 3.53 4.07 13.60
C ASN A 240 2.65 4.22 14.85
N THR A 241 1.33 4.13 14.70
CA THR A 241 0.37 4.32 15.81
C THR A 241 0.64 3.40 17.00
N GLY A 242 1.14 2.18 16.76
CA GLY A 242 1.50 1.23 17.81
C GLY A 242 2.61 1.71 18.76
N LEU A 243 3.49 2.61 18.32
CA LEU A 243 4.55 3.17 19.15
C LEU A 243 4.02 4.22 20.14
N PHE A 244 2.87 4.82 19.86
CA PHE A 244 2.30 5.90 20.65
C PHE A 244 1.44 5.41 21.83
N VAL A 245 1.26 4.10 21.97
CA VAL A 245 0.64 3.49 23.18
C VAL A 245 1.54 3.61 24.41
N SER A 246 2.83 3.92 24.21
CA SER A 246 3.81 4.12 25.29
C SER A 246 3.94 5.60 25.66
N SER A 247 4.64 5.87 26.78
CA SER A 247 4.97 7.23 27.23
C SER A 247 6.18 7.84 26.54
N ARG A 248 6.74 7.16 25.51
CA ARG A 248 7.90 7.67 24.75
C ARG A 248 7.55 8.97 24.04
N GLN A 249 8.47 9.92 24.09
CA GLN A 249 8.38 11.13 23.29
C GLN A 249 8.88 10.85 21.88
N TYR A 250 8.45 11.66 20.91
CA TYR A 250 8.97 11.55 19.55
C TYR A 250 9.84 12.76 19.20
N THR A 251 10.85 12.53 18.36
CA THR A 251 11.72 13.57 17.80
C THR A 251 11.91 13.33 16.32
N ILE A 252 11.73 14.37 15.52
CA ILE A 252 12.15 14.38 14.12
C ILE A 252 13.53 15.02 14.09
N VAL A 253 14.54 14.22 13.71
CA VAL A 253 15.95 14.63 13.77
C VAL A 253 16.34 15.29 12.45
N ASN A 254 16.98 16.48 12.55
CA ASN A 254 17.49 17.25 11.41
C ASN A 254 16.49 17.43 10.24
N PRO A 255 15.28 17.95 10.50
CA PRO A 255 14.35 18.19 9.41
C PRO A 255 14.94 19.15 8.37
N SER A 256 14.95 18.77 7.10
CA SER A 256 15.55 19.53 6.00
C SER A 256 14.70 20.74 5.59
N SER A 257 13.42 20.74 5.97
CA SER A 257 12.45 21.77 5.58
C SER A 257 11.32 21.91 6.60
N ASN A 258 10.44 22.88 6.40
CA ASN A 258 9.20 23.04 7.16
C ASN A 258 7.98 22.37 6.46
N TYR A 259 8.19 21.62 5.40
CA TYR A 259 7.12 20.93 4.67
C TYR A 259 6.83 19.57 5.29
N GLY A 260 5.57 19.38 5.69
CA GLY A 260 5.15 18.14 6.34
C GLY A 260 5.96 17.87 7.61
N TYR A 261 6.72 16.78 7.58
CA TYR A 261 7.61 16.41 8.69
C TYR A 261 9.05 16.90 8.50
N GLY A 262 9.36 17.53 7.37
CA GLY A 262 10.71 17.99 7.03
C GLY A 262 11.65 16.88 6.57
N LEU A 263 11.13 15.71 6.23
CA LEU A 263 11.88 14.55 5.76
C LEU A 263 11.74 14.37 4.24
N ASP A 264 12.75 13.79 3.63
CA ASP A 264 12.76 13.50 2.21
C ASP A 264 11.84 12.30 1.84
N PRO A 265 11.36 12.21 0.59
CA PRO A 265 10.53 11.10 0.17
C PRO A 265 11.32 9.79 0.17
N GLU A 266 10.69 8.72 0.61
CA GLU A 266 11.26 7.38 0.48
C GLU A 266 11.38 7.00 -0.99
N LYS A 267 12.54 6.42 -1.36
CA LYS A 267 12.86 5.97 -2.71
C LYS A 267 13.48 4.59 -2.66
N ALA A 268 13.01 3.70 -3.51
CA ALA A 268 13.52 2.35 -3.56
C ALA A 268 13.60 1.81 -4.99
N TRP A 269 14.53 0.88 -5.19
CA TRP A 269 14.59 -0.02 -6.32
C TRP A 269 14.16 -1.41 -5.88
N ASN A 270 13.33 -2.04 -6.68
CA ASN A 270 12.93 -3.43 -6.48
C ASN A 270 13.37 -4.27 -7.68
N TYR A 271 13.95 -5.43 -7.39
CA TYR A 271 14.36 -6.44 -8.37
C TYR A 271 13.69 -7.76 -8.01
N GLY A 272 13.11 -8.43 -8.98
CA GLY A 272 12.42 -9.69 -8.78
C GLY A 272 12.76 -10.72 -9.84
N LEU A 273 12.88 -11.96 -9.42
CA LEU A 273 13.00 -13.14 -10.27
C LEU A 273 11.98 -14.17 -9.81
N ASN A 274 11.19 -14.69 -10.74
CA ASN A 274 10.21 -15.73 -10.48
C ASN A 274 10.37 -16.87 -11.50
N LEU A 275 10.50 -18.09 -11.01
CA LEU A 275 10.46 -19.33 -11.80
C LEU A 275 9.17 -20.09 -11.45
N THR A 276 8.43 -20.51 -12.46
CA THR A 276 7.26 -21.38 -12.28
C THR A 276 7.40 -22.59 -13.21
N HIS A 277 7.22 -23.77 -12.67
CA HIS A 277 7.20 -25.02 -13.41
C HIS A 277 5.98 -25.86 -13.02
N LYS A 278 5.20 -26.28 -14.02
CA LYS A 278 4.09 -27.23 -13.86
C LYS A 278 4.59 -28.61 -14.29
N PHE A 279 4.23 -29.62 -13.56
CA PHE A 279 4.61 -30.99 -13.88
C PHE A 279 3.44 -31.96 -13.64
N GLU A 280 3.54 -33.12 -14.24
CA GLU A 280 2.66 -34.23 -13.99
C GLU A 280 3.50 -35.42 -13.47
N LEU A 281 3.09 -35.98 -12.36
CA LEU A 281 3.75 -37.13 -11.75
C LEU A 281 2.70 -38.17 -11.39
N ASN A 282 2.86 -39.42 -11.90
CA ASN A 282 1.90 -40.51 -11.73
C ASN A 282 0.47 -40.16 -12.16
N GLY A 283 0.31 -39.35 -13.23
CA GLY A 283 -1.00 -38.91 -13.72
C GLY A 283 -1.67 -37.83 -12.86
N GLN A 284 -0.93 -37.28 -11.90
CA GLN A 284 -1.42 -36.20 -11.01
C GLN A 284 -0.65 -34.91 -11.25
N SER A 285 -1.38 -33.79 -11.21
CA SER A 285 -0.82 -32.46 -11.48
C SER A 285 -0.05 -31.91 -10.27
N GLY A 286 1.05 -31.22 -10.56
CA GLY A 286 1.80 -30.47 -9.58
C GLY A 286 2.35 -29.17 -10.13
N SER A 287 2.78 -28.30 -9.25
CA SER A 287 3.47 -27.07 -9.62
C SER A 287 4.54 -26.71 -8.59
N PHE A 288 5.64 -26.21 -9.09
CA PHE A 288 6.71 -25.62 -8.31
C PHE A 288 6.86 -24.16 -8.69
N SER A 289 6.99 -23.28 -7.70
CA SER A 289 7.35 -21.87 -7.91
C SER A 289 8.48 -21.46 -6.96
N ALA A 290 9.38 -20.64 -7.47
CA ALA A 290 10.43 -20.00 -6.69
C ALA A 290 10.49 -18.51 -7.02
N ASP A 291 10.52 -17.68 -5.98
CA ASP A 291 10.58 -16.24 -6.06
C ASP A 291 11.81 -15.73 -5.31
N ALA A 292 12.51 -14.78 -5.89
CA ALA A 292 13.57 -14.03 -5.23
C ALA A 292 13.36 -12.54 -5.48
N TYR A 293 13.28 -11.76 -4.41
CA TYR A 293 13.12 -10.31 -4.48
C TYR A 293 14.20 -9.61 -3.66
N ARG A 294 14.70 -8.50 -4.18
CA ARG A 294 15.55 -7.56 -3.47
C ARG A 294 15.01 -6.15 -3.62
N THR A 295 14.74 -5.51 -2.49
CA THR A 295 14.44 -4.08 -2.43
C THR A 295 15.63 -3.37 -1.81
N VAL A 296 16.10 -2.30 -2.44
CA VAL A 296 17.17 -1.43 -1.95
C VAL A 296 16.60 -0.02 -1.82
N PHE A 297 16.64 0.53 -0.63
CA PHE A 297 16.21 1.90 -0.38
C PHE A 297 17.37 2.85 -0.67
N THR A 298 17.14 3.83 -1.51
CA THR A 298 18.08 4.95 -1.74
C THR A 298 17.80 6.11 -0.78
N ASN A 299 16.58 6.21 -0.26
CA ASN A 299 16.19 6.94 0.93
C ASN A 299 15.01 6.23 1.60
N GLN A 300 14.96 6.26 2.93
CA GLN A 300 13.91 5.70 3.76
C GLN A 300 13.79 6.53 5.04
N VAL A 301 12.59 6.72 5.53
CA VAL A 301 12.41 7.25 6.87
C VAL A 301 12.68 6.16 7.88
N VAL A 302 13.73 6.35 8.68
CA VAL A 302 14.11 5.42 9.75
C VAL A 302 13.29 5.74 10.99
N VAL A 303 12.73 4.69 11.57
CA VAL A 303 12.00 4.74 12.86
C VAL A 303 12.89 4.06 13.90
N ASP A 304 13.63 4.87 14.64
CA ASP A 304 14.61 4.39 15.62
C ASP A 304 13.98 4.37 17.02
N VAL A 305 13.74 3.18 17.51
CA VAL A 305 13.21 2.92 18.87
C VAL A 305 14.28 2.41 19.84
N ASP A 306 15.50 2.17 19.35
CA ASP A 306 16.61 1.56 20.10
C ASP A 306 17.62 2.59 20.61
N ALA A 307 17.68 3.77 19.99
CA ALA A 307 18.56 4.86 20.44
C ALA A 307 18.26 5.32 21.87
N SER A 308 17.00 5.22 22.31
CA SER A 308 16.58 5.61 23.65
C SER A 308 15.31 4.87 24.10
N SER A 309 15.28 4.44 25.35
CA SER A 309 14.08 3.86 25.96
C SER A 309 12.95 4.90 26.17
N ARG A 310 13.24 6.19 26.11
CA ARG A 310 12.30 7.28 26.35
C ARG A 310 11.86 8.02 25.10
N GLU A 311 12.49 7.75 23.96
CA GLU A 311 12.33 8.53 22.74
C GLU A 311 12.17 7.62 21.50
N ILE A 312 11.37 8.06 20.55
CA ILE A 312 11.23 7.50 19.21
C ILE A 312 11.81 8.54 18.27
N ARG A 313 12.81 8.19 17.48
CA ARG A 313 13.45 9.11 16.54
C ARG A 313 13.05 8.79 15.12
N PHE A 314 12.71 9.84 14.37
CA PHE A 314 12.44 9.76 12.93
C PHE A 314 13.47 10.59 12.19
N TYR A 315 14.12 10.00 11.20
CA TYR A 315 15.13 10.68 10.37
C TYR A 315 15.28 10.02 9.00
N ASP A 316 15.84 10.77 8.05
CA ASP A 316 16.21 10.22 6.76
C ASP A 316 17.37 9.25 6.88
N LEU A 317 17.34 8.17 6.11
CA LEU A 317 18.34 7.13 6.09
C LEU A 317 19.74 7.70 5.79
N ASP A 318 20.68 7.44 6.68
CA ASP A 318 22.11 7.68 6.48
C ASP A 318 22.83 6.32 6.48
N GLY A 319 23.01 5.75 5.29
CA GLY A 319 23.61 4.44 5.10
C GLY A 319 22.81 3.51 4.20
N GLN A 320 22.71 2.26 4.57
CA GLN A 320 22.07 1.22 3.75
C GLN A 320 20.78 0.70 4.38
N SER A 321 19.79 0.48 3.54
CA SER A 321 18.58 -0.27 3.90
C SER A 321 18.18 -1.15 2.74
N PHE A 322 17.92 -2.43 3.02
CA PHE A 322 17.48 -3.39 2.02
C PHE A 322 16.62 -4.51 2.63
N SER A 323 15.87 -5.14 1.76
CA SER A 323 15.12 -6.36 2.06
C SER A 323 15.38 -7.39 0.97
N ASN A 324 15.83 -8.58 1.36
CA ASN A 324 15.90 -9.76 0.50
C ASN A 324 14.79 -10.73 0.92
N SER A 325 14.08 -11.28 -0.05
CA SER A 325 13.05 -12.30 0.18
C SER A 325 13.23 -13.42 -0.83
N ILE A 326 13.34 -14.64 -0.35
CA ILE A 326 13.33 -15.85 -1.17
C ILE A 326 12.17 -16.72 -0.69
N GLN A 327 11.35 -17.17 -1.62
CA GLN A 327 10.23 -18.07 -1.34
C GLN A 327 10.23 -19.20 -2.33
N ALA A 328 9.98 -20.41 -1.86
CA ALA A 328 9.73 -21.58 -2.70
C ALA A 328 8.43 -22.24 -2.27
N GLU A 329 7.65 -22.69 -3.24
CA GLU A 329 6.35 -23.32 -3.02
C GLU A 329 6.21 -24.53 -3.95
N LEU A 330 5.77 -25.65 -3.38
CA LEU A 330 5.42 -26.88 -4.08
C LEU A 330 3.96 -27.21 -3.78
N ASN A 331 3.15 -27.32 -4.83
CA ASN A 331 1.79 -27.83 -4.75
C ASN A 331 1.74 -29.15 -5.52
N TYR A 332 1.17 -30.18 -4.92
CA TYR A 332 1.02 -31.50 -5.55
C TYR A 332 -0.21 -32.23 -5.01
N GLU A 333 -0.95 -32.87 -5.89
CA GLU A 333 -2.08 -33.74 -5.56
C GLU A 333 -1.64 -35.21 -5.65
N PRO A 334 -1.04 -35.79 -4.59
CA PRO A 334 -0.52 -37.18 -4.64
C PRO A 334 -1.61 -38.23 -4.87
N TRP A 335 -2.82 -37.97 -4.41
CA TRP A 335 -4.02 -38.79 -4.60
C TRP A 335 -5.23 -37.89 -4.84
N ASN A 336 -6.20 -38.40 -5.53
CA ASN A 336 -7.46 -37.71 -5.78
C ASN A 336 -8.06 -37.16 -4.47
N LYS A 337 -8.35 -35.85 -4.40
CA LYS A 337 -8.87 -35.11 -3.25
C LYS A 337 -7.88 -34.84 -2.10
N LEU A 338 -6.60 -35.09 -2.28
CA LEU A 338 -5.57 -34.69 -1.31
C LEU A 338 -4.61 -33.68 -1.94
N ASP A 339 -4.81 -32.40 -1.65
CA ASP A 339 -3.90 -31.33 -2.04
C ASP A 339 -2.85 -31.09 -0.96
N VAL A 340 -1.58 -31.20 -1.33
CA VAL A 340 -0.44 -30.91 -0.45
C VAL A 340 0.25 -29.66 -0.93
N ARG A 341 0.38 -28.68 -0.04
CA ARG A 341 1.14 -27.45 -0.26
C ARG A 341 2.28 -27.35 0.74
N LEU A 342 3.50 -27.26 0.24
CA LEU A 342 4.69 -26.98 1.02
C LEU A 342 5.22 -25.60 0.60
N ALA A 343 5.45 -24.71 1.56
CA ALA A 343 6.00 -23.40 1.30
C ALA A 343 7.09 -23.06 2.31
N TYR A 344 8.18 -22.50 1.81
CA TYR A 344 9.27 -21.96 2.62
C TYR A 344 9.57 -20.54 2.21
N ARG A 345 9.77 -19.65 3.19
CA ARG A 345 10.15 -18.27 2.97
C ARG A 345 11.31 -17.88 3.86
N TRP A 346 12.33 -17.28 3.25
CA TRP A 346 13.44 -16.67 3.93
C TRP A 346 13.41 -15.17 3.70
N LEU A 347 13.66 -14.40 4.77
CA LEU A 347 13.70 -12.95 4.76
C LEU A 347 15.00 -12.48 5.41
N ASP A 348 15.64 -11.50 4.78
CA ASP A 348 16.78 -10.77 5.33
C ASP A 348 16.54 -9.28 5.12
N VAL A 349 16.18 -8.59 6.20
CA VAL A 349 15.86 -7.16 6.20
C VAL A 349 16.86 -6.46 7.10
N GLN A 350 17.51 -5.43 6.58
CA GLN A 350 18.55 -4.72 7.31
C GLN A 350 18.46 -3.22 7.04
N THR A 351 18.67 -2.41 8.10
CA THR A 351 18.68 -0.95 8.02
C THR A 351 19.80 -0.41 8.91
N ASN A 352 20.55 0.58 8.43
CA ASN A 352 21.46 1.34 9.26
C ASN A 352 20.67 2.31 10.14
N TYR A 353 20.91 2.24 11.44
CA TYR A 353 20.47 3.27 12.37
C TYR A 353 21.58 4.30 12.57
N SER A 354 21.23 5.55 12.86
CA SER A 354 22.18 6.65 13.02
C SER A 354 23.30 6.31 14.01
N GLY A 355 24.54 6.33 13.53
CA GLY A 355 25.73 5.99 14.34
C GLY A 355 25.92 4.52 14.66
N ALA A 356 25.11 3.61 14.10
CA ALA A 356 25.19 2.17 14.36
C ALA A 356 25.56 1.38 13.10
N VAL A 357 26.12 0.19 13.32
CA VAL A 357 26.28 -0.82 12.27
C VAL A 357 24.91 -1.28 11.79
N LEU A 358 24.84 -1.79 10.56
CA LEU A 358 23.63 -2.37 9.97
C LEU A 358 22.96 -3.34 10.93
N GLN A 359 21.70 -3.11 11.26
CA GLN A 359 20.93 -3.91 12.20
C GLN A 359 19.74 -4.58 11.51
N LYS A 360 19.31 -5.70 12.06
CA LYS A 360 18.03 -6.32 11.68
C LYS A 360 16.92 -5.59 12.44
N PRO A 361 15.87 -5.12 11.78
CA PRO A 361 14.71 -4.56 12.44
C PRO A 361 13.91 -5.58 13.23
#